data_cefa99e4a9cf6f3e5b347d672da536fe
#
_entry.id   cefa99e4a9cf6f3e5b347d672da536fe
#
_cell.length_a   1.000
_cell.length_b   1.000
_cell.length_c   1.000
_cell.angle_alpha   90.00
_cell.angle_beta   90.00
_cell.angle_gamma   90.00
#
_symmetry.space_group_name_H-M   'P 1'
#
loop_
_entity.id
_entity.type
_entity.pdbx_description
1 polymer ?
#
loop_
_entity_poly.entity_id
_entity_poly.type
_entity_poly.pdbx_seq_one_letter_code
_entity_poly.pdbx_strand_id
1 'polypeptide(L)'
;DQAWTRLAFAGIKVGDYGSFDYGRNYGVLYDVEGWTDMLPEFGGDSYTYADNFMAGRANGVATYRNSDFFGLVDGLNFALQYQGKNEGQNAQDINVGTNNRSSDSDVRFDNGDGFGLSTSYNFGMGISAAAAYTSSDRTNDQMTQTNARGDKAEAWTAGLKYDANNIYLATMYSETRNMTPYGNDGVA
;
A
#
# COMPACT_ATOMS: atom_id res chain seq x y z
N ASP A 1 15.59 18.73 14.51
CA ASP A 1 14.37 18.14 13.94
C ASP A 1 14.61 17.95 12.45
N GLN A 2 14.58 16.70 11.98
CA GLN A 2 14.67 16.41 10.56
C GLN A 2 13.25 16.39 9.98
N ALA A 3 12.98 17.22 8.97
CA ALA A 3 11.75 17.17 8.22
C ALA A 3 11.89 16.16 7.07
N TRP A 4 10.93 15.27 6.90
CA TRP A 4 10.86 14.35 5.78
C TRP A 4 9.49 14.39 5.10
N THR A 5 9.48 14.06 3.82
CA THR A 5 8.26 14.05 3.02
C THR A 5 7.47 12.75 3.29
N ARG A 6 6.31 12.87 3.90
CA ARG A 6 5.39 11.74 4.11
C ARG A 6 4.64 11.38 2.83
N LEU A 7 4.08 12.38 2.15
CA LEU A 7 3.37 12.25 0.87
C LEU A 7 3.79 13.39 -0.05
N ALA A 8 3.98 13.08 -1.33
CA ALA A 8 4.26 14.05 -2.38
C ALA A 8 3.80 13.48 -3.73
N PHE A 9 2.65 13.88 -4.17
CA PHE A 9 2.07 13.45 -5.45
C PHE A 9 1.35 14.59 -6.13
N ALA A 10 1.15 14.45 -7.44
CA ALA A 10 0.34 15.36 -8.24
C ALA A 10 -0.61 14.57 -9.12
N GLY A 11 -1.80 15.09 -9.35
CA GLY A 11 -2.81 14.37 -10.11
C GLY A 11 -3.89 15.28 -10.67
N ILE A 12 -4.79 14.65 -11.41
CA ILE A 12 -5.98 15.27 -12.00
C ILE A 12 -7.22 14.48 -11.62
N LYS A 13 -8.35 15.18 -11.48
CA LYS A 13 -9.67 14.58 -11.28
C LYS A 13 -10.63 15.13 -12.32
N VAL A 14 -11.39 14.25 -12.98
CA VAL A 14 -12.31 14.61 -14.07
C VAL A 14 -13.68 13.98 -13.81
N GLY A 15 -14.53 14.70 -13.09
CA GLY A 15 -15.92 14.29 -12.83
C GLY A 15 -16.05 12.81 -12.44
N ASP A 16 -16.98 12.11 -13.06
CA ASP A 16 -17.25 10.70 -12.83
C ASP A 16 -16.23 9.75 -13.49
N TYR A 17 -15.35 10.28 -14.34
CA TYR A 17 -14.23 9.49 -14.90
C TYR A 17 -13.13 9.19 -13.86
N GLY A 18 -13.19 9.80 -12.66
CA GLY A 18 -12.29 9.52 -11.58
C GLY A 18 -11.06 10.43 -11.53
N SER A 19 -10.03 9.94 -10.85
CA SER A 19 -8.77 10.66 -10.68
C SER A 19 -7.57 9.79 -11.05
N PHE A 20 -6.52 10.44 -11.49
CA PHE A 20 -5.21 9.84 -11.70
C PHE A 20 -4.15 10.69 -10.99
N ASP A 21 -3.31 10.06 -10.21
CA ASP A 21 -2.18 10.71 -9.55
C ASP A 21 -0.89 9.89 -9.70
N TYR A 22 0.24 10.58 -9.55
CA TYR A 22 1.56 9.98 -9.57
C TYR A 22 2.46 10.61 -8.51
N GLY A 23 3.23 9.78 -7.81
CA GLY A 23 4.23 10.23 -6.85
C GLY A 23 4.36 9.30 -5.64
N ARG A 24 4.73 9.89 -4.48
CA ARG A 24 4.74 9.20 -3.20
C ARG A 24 3.35 9.30 -2.57
N ASN A 25 2.64 8.21 -2.54
CA ASN A 25 1.26 8.14 -2.04
C ASN A 25 0.99 6.81 -1.34
N TYR A 26 -0.20 6.68 -0.77
CA TYR A 26 -0.63 5.42 -0.19
C TYR A 26 -0.83 4.33 -1.24
N GLY A 27 -0.37 3.13 -0.91
CA GLY A 27 -0.65 1.92 -1.66
C GLY A 27 -2.11 1.49 -1.55
N VAL A 28 -2.59 0.72 -2.53
CA VAL A 28 -4.00 0.29 -2.57
C VAL A 28 -4.37 -0.69 -1.45
N LEU A 29 -3.42 -1.37 -0.82
CA LEU A 29 -3.71 -2.19 0.37
C LEU A 29 -4.22 -1.31 1.52
N TYR A 30 -3.71 -0.09 1.65
CA TYR A 30 -4.13 0.85 2.68
C TYR A 30 -5.60 1.27 2.55
N ASP A 31 -6.22 1.13 1.39
CA ASP A 31 -7.65 1.40 1.21
C ASP A 31 -8.53 0.51 2.12
N VAL A 32 -8.04 -0.66 2.50
CA VAL A 32 -8.68 -1.58 3.45
C VAL A 32 -8.05 -1.47 4.85
N GLU A 33 -6.73 -1.44 4.92
CA GLU A 33 -5.98 -1.38 6.18
C GLU A 33 -6.32 -0.13 6.98
N GLY A 34 -6.52 1.01 6.32
CA GLY A 34 -6.91 2.27 6.93
C GLY A 34 -8.23 2.21 7.73
N TRP A 35 -9.06 1.19 7.50
CA TRP A 35 -10.28 1.01 8.27
C TRP A 35 -10.01 0.59 9.72
N THR A 36 -8.91 -0.08 9.98
CA THR A 36 -8.50 -0.50 11.32
C THR A 36 -7.38 0.38 11.91
N ASP A 37 -6.81 1.29 11.11
CA ASP A 37 -5.80 2.25 11.54
C ASP A 37 -6.45 3.55 12.07
N MET A 38 -7.25 3.42 13.13
CA MET A 38 -8.05 4.52 13.68
C MET A 38 -7.53 5.05 15.01
N LEU A 39 -6.57 4.37 15.64
CA LEU A 39 -6.03 4.78 16.92
C LEU A 39 -4.86 5.76 16.75
N PRO A 40 -4.81 6.87 17.54
CA PRO A 40 -3.78 7.90 17.38
C PRO A 40 -2.35 7.42 17.67
N GLU A 41 -2.18 6.46 18.57
CA GLU A 41 -0.87 6.03 19.07
C GLU A 41 -0.64 4.52 19.03
N PHE A 42 -1.69 3.71 19.09
CA PHE A 42 -1.59 2.24 19.15
C PHE A 42 -2.40 1.60 18.03
N GLY A 43 -1.79 0.67 17.31
CA GLY A 43 -2.38 -0.03 16.17
C GLY A 43 -1.94 0.54 14.83
N GLY A 44 -2.37 -0.07 13.74
CA GLY A 44 -2.04 0.36 12.39
C GLY A 44 -0.61 0.03 11.93
N ASP A 45 0.22 -0.52 12.79
CA ASP A 45 1.64 -0.75 12.52
C ASP A 45 1.94 -2.05 11.78
N SER A 46 0.93 -2.86 11.49
CA SER A 46 1.10 -4.22 10.96
C SER A 46 1.87 -4.27 9.64
N TYR A 47 1.81 -3.20 8.84
CA TYR A 47 2.43 -3.12 7.51
C TYR A 47 3.47 -2.04 7.36
N THR A 48 3.85 -1.36 8.44
CA THR A 48 4.78 -0.23 8.39
C THR A 48 6.14 -0.59 7.78
N TYR A 49 6.51 -1.86 7.86
CA TYR A 49 7.78 -2.36 7.31
C TYR A 49 7.68 -2.85 5.86
N ALA A 50 6.48 -2.92 5.30
CA ALA A 50 6.21 -3.36 3.93
C ALA A 50 5.71 -2.24 3.02
N ASP A 51 5.91 -0.98 3.39
CA ASP A 51 5.53 0.21 2.61
C ASP A 51 6.04 0.17 1.17
N ASN A 52 7.20 -0.46 0.95
CA ASN A 52 7.82 -0.64 -0.36
C ASN A 52 6.99 -1.48 -1.34
N PHE A 53 5.96 -2.20 -0.89
CA PHE A 53 5.12 -3.05 -1.73
C PHE A 53 3.65 -2.61 -1.73
N MET A 54 3.40 -1.30 -1.80
CA MET A 54 2.05 -0.70 -1.87
C MET A 54 1.16 -1.01 -0.65
N ALA A 55 1.75 -1.29 0.51
CA ALA A 55 1.00 -1.47 1.76
C ALA A 55 0.66 -0.14 2.41
N GLY A 56 1.66 0.67 2.71
CA GLY A 56 1.48 2.00 3.29
C GLY A 56 1.88 3.11 2.32
N ARG A 57 2.85 3.94 2.69
CA ARG A 57 3.32 5.05 1.85
C ARG A 57 4.44 4.60 0.93
N ALA A 58 4.11 4.36 -0.33
CA ALA A 58 5.01 3.89 -1.36
C ALA A 58 5.46 5.01 -2.31
N ASN A 59 6.70 4.91 -2.80
CA ASN A 59 7.24 5.82 -3.80
C ASN A 59 6.94 5.32 -5.22
N GLY A 60 6.86 6.29 -6.16
CA GLY A 60 6.76 5.98 -7.58
C GLY A 60 5.48 5.24 -7.96
N VAL A 61 4.36 5.55 -7.28
CA VAL A 61 3.07 4.94 -7.58
C VAL A 61 2.25 5.83 -8.51
N ALA A 62 1.69 5.20 -9.55
CA ALA A 62 0.68 5.77 -10.43
C ALA A 62 -0.66 5.15 -10.06
N THR A 63 -1.62 5.97 -9.63
CA THR A 63 -2.90 5.48 -9.10
C THR A 63 -4.06 6.07 -9.87
N TYR A 64 -4.93 5.20 -10.36
CA TYR A 64 -6.25 5.56 -10.87
C TYR A 64 -7.32 5.17 -9.86
N ARG A 65 -8.21 6.11 -9.52
CA ARG A 65 -9.33 5.89 -8.58
C ARG A 65 -10.65 6.30 -9.22
N ASN A 66 -11.65 5.47 -9.03
CA ASN A 66 -13.00 5.76 -9.49
C ASN A 66 -14.00 5.47 -8.37
N SER A 67 -14.93 6.41 -8.19
CA SER A 67 -16.03 6.28 -7.24
C SER A 67 -17.32 6.01 -7.97
N ASP A 68 -18.22 5.24 -7.34
CA ASP A 68 -19.54 4.93 -7.83
C ASP A 68 -19.56 4.28 -9.22
N PHE A 69 -18.47 3.58 -9.56
CA PHE A 69 -18.26 2.90 -10.84
C PHE A 69 -18.69 3.78 -12.02
N PHE A 70 -18.00 4.90 -12.22
CA PHE A 70 -18.29 5.92 -13.24
C PHE A 70 -19.67 6.59 -13.07
N GLY A 71 -20.21 6.65 -11.84
CA GLY A 71 -21.55 7.15 -11.57
C GLY A 71 -22.67 6.19 -11.93
N LEU A 72 -22.36 4.93 -12.23
CA LEU A 72 -23.35 3.93 -12.64
C LEU A 72 -23.83 3.05 -11.49
N VAL A 73 -22.99 2.86 -10.46
CA VAL A 73 -23.29 1.99 -9.31
C VAL A 73 -22.89 2.71 -8.03
N ASP A 74 -23.85 3.32 -7.37
CA ASP A 74 -23.65 4.03 -6.11
C ASP A 74 -22.96 3.13 -5.08
N GLY A 75 -21.94 3.65 -4.43
CA GLY A 75 -21.20 2.97 -3.38
C GLY A 75 -20.15 1.97 -3.84
N LEU A 76 -20.03 1.68 -5.16
CA LEU A 76 -19.00 0.82 -5.70
C LEU A 76 -17.78 1.65 -6.11
N ASN A 77 -16.67 1.51 -5.37
CA ASN A 77 -15.43 2.20 -5.65
C ASN A 77 -14.33 1.22 -6.01
N PHE A 78 -13.38 1.65 -6.84
CA PHE A 78 -12.19 0.86 -7.12
C PHE A 78 -10.97 1.74 -7.37
N ALA A 79 -9.79 1.15 -7.19
CA ALA A 79 -8.53 1.75 -7.57
C ALA A 79 -7.65 0.72 -8.29
N LEU A 80 -6.86 1.22 -9.23
CA LEU A 80 -5.80 0.50 -9.91
C LEU A 80 -4.49 1.25 -9.67
N GLN A 81 -3.44 0.54 -9.30
CA GLN A 81 -2.16 1.15 -9.00
C GLN A 81 -1.03 0.38 -9.68
N TYR A 82 -0.07 1.11 -10.20
CA TYR A 82 1.21 0.62 -10.67
C TYR A 82 2.31 1.28 -9.86
N GLN A 83 3.30 0.50 -9.46
CA GLN A 83 4.50 0.98 -8.82
C GLN A 83 5.71 0.65 -9.67
N GLY A 84 6.52 1.65 -9.97
CA GLY A 84 7.80 1.45 -10.64
C GLY A 84 8.86 0.90 -9.68
N LYS A 85 9.85 0.22 -10.23
CA LYS A 85 10.98 -0.33 -9.50
C LYS A 85 11.76 0.73 -8.75
N ASN A 86 12.14 0.45 -7.49
CA ASN A 86 13.02 1.26 -6.66
C ASN A 86 14.09 0.35 -6.05
N GLU A 87 15.33 0.56 -6.48
CA GLU A 87 16.53 -0.08 -5.93
C GLU A 87 17.46 0.98 -5.38
N GLY A 88 17.91 0.84 -4.15
CA GLY A 88 18.92 1.70 -3.54
C GLY A 88 20.09 0.88 -3.06
N GLN A 89 21.21 0.92 -3.77
CA GLN A 89 22.35 0.04 -3.48
C GLN A 89 23.56 0.75 -2.90
N ASN A 90 23.53 2.05 -2.73
CA ASN A 90 24.68 2.80 -2.25
C ASN A 90 24.32 3.65 -1.05
N ALA A 91 25.18 3.63 -0.02
CA ALA A 91 25.10 4.54 1.11
C ALA A 91 25.04 6.05 0.73
N GLN A 92 25.28 6.36 -0.54
CA GLN A 92 25.16 7.70 -1.11
C GLN A 92 23.77 7.97 -1.69
N ASP A 93 22.98 6.93 -1.93
CA ASP A 93 21.61 7.00 -2.43
C ASP A 93 20.59 6.81 -1.28
N ILE A 94 20.90 7.40 -0.14
CA ILE A 94 20.15 7.28 1.13
C ILE A 94 18.65 7.65 1.06
N ASN A 95 18.12 7.96 -0.10
CA ASN A 95 16.73 8.31 -0.30
C ASN A 95 16.08 7.56 -1.47
N VAL A 96 16.73 6.55 -2.01
CA VAL A 96 16.23 5.79 -3.17
C VAL A 96 15.36 4.61 -2.77
N GLY A 97 15.21 4.34 -1.49
CA GLY A 97 14.24 3.37 -1.00
C GLY A 97 12.82 3.91 -1.03
N THR A 98 11.85 3.03 -1.04
CA THR A 98 10.45 3.37 -1.08
C THR A 98 9.91 3.86 0.24
N ASN A 99 10.52 3.51 1.35
CA ASN A 99 10.18 4.04 2.63
C ASN A 99 11.30 4.95 3.16
N ASN A 100 10.96 5.88 4.01
CA ASN A 100 11.89 6.83 4.62
C ASN A 100 12.79 6.20 5.70
N ARG A 101 12.82 4.89 5.82
CA ARG A 101 13.59 4.18 6.83
C ARG A 101 14.95 3.72 6.35
N SER A 102 15.15 3.65 5.04
CA SER A 102 16.45 3.25 4.53
C SER A 102 17.41 4.43 4.59
N SER A 103 18.02 4.62 5.70
CA SER A 103 19.33 5.28 5.75
C SER A 103 20.44 4.35 5.27
N ASP A 104 20.12 3.10 4.99
CA ASP A 104 21.06 2.05 4.69
C ASP A 104 20.62 1.28 3.44
N SER A 105 21.57 0.68 2.78
CA SER A 105 21.43 -0.23 1.64
C SER A 105 20.71 -1.55 1.99
N ASP A 106 19.64 -1.49 2.78
CA ASP A 106 18.89 -2.68 3.15
C ASP A 106 17.94 -3.05 2.04
N VAL A 107 18.34 -4.06 1.28
CA VAL A 107 17.59 -4.59 0.13
C VAL A 107 16.16 -5.02 0.45
N ARG A 108 15.85 -5.28 1.74
CA ARG A 108 14.48 -5.64 2.14
C ARG A 108 13.46 -4.56 1.87
N PHE A 109 13.92 -3.31 1.72
CA PHE A 109 13.08 -2.14 1.44
C PHE A 109 13.08 -1.71 -0.03
N ASP A 110 13.74 -2.45 -0.90
CA ASP A 110 13.62 -2.30 -2.35
C ASP A 110 12.28 -2.84 -2.85
N ASN A 111 11.92 -2.53 -4.08
CA ASN A 111 10.86 -3.19 -4.82
C ASN A 111 11.19 -3.24 -6.31
N GLY A 112 10.72 -4.27 -6.99
CA GLY A 112 10.61 -4.29 -8.44
C GLY A 112 9.31 -3.62 -8.91
N ASP A 113 9.00 -3.75 -10.19
CA ASP A 113 7.73 -3.29 -10.74
C ASP A 113 6.56 -4.06 -10.13
N GLY A 114 5.47 -3.37 -9.86
CA GLY A 114 4.32 -3.97 -9.24
C GLY A 114 3.00 -3.35 -9.69
N PHE A 115 1.94 -4.11 -9.49
CA PHE A 115 0.57 -3.64 -9.68
C PHE A 115 -0.28 -3.99 -8.48
N GLY A 116 -1.33 -3.20 -8.26
CA GLY A 116 -2.30 -3.42 -7.22
C GLY A 116 -3.69 -2.98 -7.64
N LEU A 117 -4.67 -3.54 -6.97
CA LEU A 117 -6.06 -3.15 -7.12
C LEU A 117 -6.74 -3.15 -5.76
N SER A 118 -7.70 -2.26 -5.58
CA SER A 118 -8.64 -2.29 -4.46
C SER A 118 -10.06 -2.07 -4.95
N THR A 119 -11.02 -2.58 -4.21
CA THR A 119 -12.44 -2.33 -4.42
C THR A 119 -13.15 -2.24 -3.09
N SER A 120 -14.14 -1.36 -3.00
CA SER A 120 -15.02 -1.28 -1.84
C SER A 120 -16.47 -1.09 -2.29
N TYR A 121 -17.38 -1.59 -1.49
CA TYR A 121 -18.80 -1.40 -1.70
C TYR A 121 -19.50 -0.98 -0.41
N ASN A 122 -20.30 0.07 -0.52
CA ASN A 122 -21.14 0.56 0.57
C ASN A 122 -22.55 0.01 0.38
N PHE A 123 -22.96 -0.89 1.27
CA PHE A 123 -24.29 -1.51 1.24
C PHE A 123 -25.42 -0.60 1.75
N GLY A 124 -25.09 0.59 2.24
CA GLY A 124 -26.01 1.43 3.02
C GLY A 124 -26.06 1.03 4.49
N MET A 125 -26.86 1.76 5.28
CA MET A 125 -27.01 1.52 6.73
C MET A 125 -25.69 1.50 7.53
N GLY A 126 -24.64 2.14 6.99
CA GLY A 126 -23.31 2.17 7.60
C GLY A 126 -22.43 0.94 7.35
N ILE A 127 -22.87 -0.04 6.56
CA ILE A 127 -22.13 -1.26 6.30
C ILE A 127 -21.33 -1.13 5.00
N SER A 128 -20.04 -1.46 5.05
CA SER A 128 -19.17 -1.50 3.87
C SER A 128 -18.27 -2.74 3.89
N ALA A 129 -17.95 -3.25 2.73
CA ALA A 129 -16.93 -4.28 2.54
C ALA A 129 -15.86 -3.78 1.56
N ALA A 130 -14.62 -4.23 1.74
CA ALA A 130 -13.54 -3.93 0.81
C ALA A 130 -12.58 -5.11 0.69
N ALA A 131 -11.87 -5.14 -0.45
CA ALA A 131 -10.78 -6.06 -0.69
C ALA A 131 -9.70 -5.36 -1.53
N ALA A 132 -8.44 -5.77 -1.32
CA ALA A 132 -7.32 -5.30 -2.13
C ALA A 132 -6.32 -6.44 -2.36
N TYR A 133 -5.58 -6.31 -3.46
CA TYR A 133 -4.52 -7.23 -3.85
C TYR A 133 -3.36 -6.47 -4.46
N THR A 134 -2.14 -6.89 -4.13
CA THR A 134 -0.93 -6.39 -4.77
C THR A 134 0.00 -7.54 -5.15
N SER A 135 0.73 -7.35 -6.24
CA SER A 135 1.80 -8.24 -6.66
C SER A 135 2.93 -7.40 -7.24
N SER A 136 4.11 -7.54 -6.68
CA SER A 136 5.31 -6.81 -7.10
C SER A 136 6.44 -7.77 -7.36
N ASP A 137 7.24 -7.51 -8.38
CA ASP A 137 8.49 -8.22 -8.57
C ASP A 137 9.44 -7.87 -7.43
N ARG A 138 10.25 -8.82 -7.02
CA ARG A 138 11.36 -8.63 -6.09
C ARG A 138 12.65 -8.45 -6.87
N THR A 139 13.54 -7.62 -6.35
CA THR A 139 14.84 -7.41 -6.98
C THR A 139 15.73 -8.66 -6.86
N ASN A 140 16.73 -8.78 -7.73
CA ASN A 140 17.70 -9.87 -7.64
C ASN A 140 18.42 -9.87 -6.28
N ASP A 141 18.69 -8.71 -5.75
CA ASP A 141 19.36 -8.55 -4.46
C ASP A 141 18.45 -9.00 -3.32
N GLN A 142 17.16 -8.69 -3.36
CA GLN A 142 16.19 -9.23 -2.40
C GLN A 142 16.16 -10.76 -2.43
N MET A 143 16.19 -11.38 -3.60
CA MET A 143 16.19 -12.83 -3.74
C MET A 143 17.49 -13.50 -3.29
N THR A 144 18.62 -12.82 -3.40
CA THR A 144 19.94 -13.39 -3.09
C THR A 144 20.41 -13.10 -1.69
N GLN A 145 20.07 -11.92 -1.16
CA GLN A 145 20.58 -11.43 0.14
C GLN A 145 19.59 -11.66 1.29
N THR A 146 18.35 -12.07 1.03
CA THR A 146 17.39 -12.44 2.07
C THR A 146 17.15 -13.95 2.10
N ASN A 147 16.48 -14.44 3.14
CA ASN A 147 16.09 -15.85 3.25
C ASN A 147 14.93 -16.24 2.33
N ALA A 148 14.07 -15.29 1.95
CA ALA A 148 12.98 -15.53 1.01
C ALA A 148 13.50 -15.52 -0.43
N ARG A 149 13.25 -16.61 -1.16
CA ARG A 149 13.77 -16.84 -2.51
C ARG A 149 12.73 -16.61 -3.61
N GLY A 150 11.48 -16.30 -3.23
CA GLY A 150 10.42 -15.99 -4.19
C GLY A 150 10.72 -14.73 -5.00
N ASP A 151 10.38 -14.75 -6.28
CA ASP A 151 10.57 -13.66 -7.23
C ASP A 151 9.47 -12.58 -7.12
N LYS A 152 8.38 -12.87 -6.40
CA LYS A 152 7.27 -11.95 -6.18
C LYS A 152 6.97 -11.76 -4.70
N ALA A 153 6.64 -10.51 -4.38
CA ALA A 153 6.02 -10.10 -3.13
C ALA A 153 4.52 -9.90 -3.40
N GLU A 154 3.69 -10.61 -2.67
CA GLU A 154 2.24 -10.58 -2.87
C GLU A 154 1.52 -10.33 -1.55
N ALA A 155 0.42 -9.60 -1.62
CA ALA A 155 -0.48 -9.44 -0.50
C ALA A 155 -1.92 -9.34 -0.96
N TRP A 156 -2.82 -9.84 -0.14
CA TRP A 156 -4.24 -9.55 -0.26
C TRP A 156 -4.83 -9.25 1.11
N THR A 157 -5.85 -8.42 1.11
CA THR A 157 -6.57 -8.05 2.32
C THR A 157 -8.06 -7.92 2.02
N ALA A 158 -8.88 -8.23 3.01
CA ALA A 158 -10.32 -8.02 2.96
C ALA A 158 -10.81 -7.47 4.30
N GLY A 159 -11.77 -6.57 4.25
CA GLY A 159 -12.28 -5.89 5.44
C GLY A 159 -13.79 -5.69 5.40
N LEU A 160 -14.35 -5.58 6.60
CA LEU A 160 -15.73 -5.20 6.85
C LEU A 160 -15.75 -4.02 7.83
N LYS A 161 -16.62 -3.06 7.58
CA LYS A 161 -16.79 -1.87 8.39
C LYS A 161 -18.26 -1.59 8.64
N TYR A 162 -18.56 -1.20 9.87
CA TYR A 162 -19.82 -0.57 10.26
C TYR A 162 -19.52 0.82 10.81
N ASP A 163 -20.15 1.83 10.25
CA ASP A 163 -19.99 3.24 10.62
C ASP A 163 -21.35 3.94 10.56
N ALA A 164 -22.08 3.87 11.66
CA ALA A 164 -23.38 4.52 11.83
C ALA A 164 -23.76 4.61 13.30
N ASN A 165 -24.75 5.46 13.64
CA ASN A 165 -25.31 5.61 14.99
C ASN A 165 -24.25 5.91 16.06
N ASN A 166 -23.23 6.70 15.74
CA ASN A 166 -22.08 7.01 16.61
C ASN A 166 -21.27 5.77 17.04
N ILE A 167 -21.35 4.67 16.27
CA ILE A 167 -20.57 3.46 16.48
C ILE A 167 -19.73 3.22 15.25
N TYR A 168 -18.42 3.02 15.45
CA TYR A 168 -17.49 2.59 14.44
C TYR A 168 -16.91 1.23 14.80
N LEU A 169 -17.09 0.25 13.93
CA LEU A 169 -16.50 -1.08 14.07
C LEU A 169 -15.85 -1.46 12.73
N ALA A 170 -14.62 -1.93 12.77
CA ALA A 170 -13.94 -2.42 11.60
C ALA A 170 -13.15 -3.69 11.93
N THR A 171 -13.07 -4.57 10.95
CA THR A 171 -12.21 -5.75 11.00
C THR A 171 -11.61 -5.99 9.63
N MET A 172 -10.39 -6.52 9.62
CA MET A 172 -9.75 -6.96 8.39
C MET A 172 -8.99 -8.27 8.62
N TYR A 173 -8.79 -8.98 7.53
CA TYR A 173 -7.87 -10.10 7.43
C TYR A 173 -6.92 -9.86 6.27
N SER A 174 -5.66 -10.19 6.45
CA SER A 174 -4.64 -10.01 5.42
C SER A 174 -3.63 -11.15 5.43
N GLU A 175 -3.09 -11.44 4.26
CA GLU A 175 -2.01 -12.39 4.05
C GLU A 175 -0.94 -11.76 3.17
N THR A 176 0.32 -11.89 3.58
CA THR A 176 1.48 -11.40 2.83
C THR A 176 2.43 -12.56 2.50
N ARG A 177 3.16 -12.43 1.41
CA ARG A 177 4.17 -13.40 0.97
C ARG A 177 5.41 -12.66 0.46
N ASN A 178 6.57 -13.05 0.99
CA ASN A 178 7.88 -12.52 0.57
C ASN A 178 8.03 -11.00 0.69
N MET A 179 7.30 -10.35 1.58
CA MET A 179 7.34 -8.88 1.66
C MET A 179 7.57 -8.31 3.06
N THR A 180 7.29 -9.06 4.12
CA THR A 180 7.37 -8.53 5.49
C THR A 180 8.74 -8.80 6.10
N PRO A 181 9.60 -7.78 6.31
CA PRO A 181 10.90 -7.96 6.92
C PRO A 181 10.79 -8.34 8.39
N TYR A 182 11.66 -9.24 8.84
CA TYR A 182 11.84 -9.56 10.26
C TYR A 182 13.30 -9.86 10.57
N GLY A 183 13.73 -9.57 11.80
CA GLY A 183 15.14 -9.78 12.20
C GLY A 183 16.11 -8.99 11.29
N ASN A 184 17.31 -9.51 11.10
CA ASN A 184 18.37 -8.83 10.33
C ASN A 184 18.27 -9.11 8.82
N ASP A 185 17.90 -10.33 8.41
CA ASP A 185 17.89 -10.72 7.00
C ASP A 185 16.62 -11.51 6.62
N GLY A 186 15.65 -11.56 7.53
CA GLY A 186 14.42 -12.32 7.34
C GLY A 186 13.39 -11.55 6.50
N VAL A 187 12.68 -12.30 5.64
CA VAL A 187 11.47 -11.84 4.93
C VAL A 187 10.44 -12.97 4.91
N ALA A 188 9.21 -12.68 5.30
CA ALA A 188 8.06 -13.58 5.28
C ALA A 188 7.01 -13.18 4.23
#